data_ed9b561e7aa5d424346fc1dbd24d9f2e
#
_entry.id   ed9b561e7aa5d424346fc1dbd24d9f2e
#
_cell.length_a   1.000
_cell.length_b   1.000
_cell.length_c   1.000
_cell.angle_alpha   90.00
_cell.angle_beta   90.00
_cell.angle_gamma   90.00
#
_symmetry.space_group_name_H-M   'P 1'
#
loop_
_entity.id
_entity.type
_entity.pdbx_description
1 polymer ?
#
loop_
_entity_poly.entity_id
_entity_poly.type
_entity_poly.pdbx_seq_one_letter_code
_entity_poly.pdbx_strand_id
1 'polypeptide(L)'
;MLNINISPANIAGFPQEEQARFQKLLNVFELHSSKNADKEKYYEGKISLDSVNLGIALPDTFHKLEIGCAWGAKTVDVLAARSVFDGFVGANGNEVELLDKLVIDNDLLAEYPKATRDELKLGCDFATLSADDEIGCKIRFHSPNTSAALWNGEKGRIDCGFAVIDTELDANGEYAQPILINYYTDTDIWVLRDTGNGW
;
A
#
# COMPACT_ATOMS: atom_id res chain seq x y z
N MET A 1 -12.95 2.63 0.65
CA MET A 1 -12.10 1.72 -0.14
C MET A 1 -11.67 2.47 -1.40
N LEU A 2 -10.41 2.42 -1.78
CA LEU A 2 -9.93 3.05 -3.01
C LEU A 2 -10.49 2.30 -4.23
N ASN A 3 -11.10 3.04 -5.16
CA ASN A 3 -11.62 2.49 -6.40
C ASN A 3 -10.74 2.96 -7.57
N ILE A 4 -10.02 2.03 -8.19
CA ILE A 4 -9.16 2.33 -9.35
C ILE A 4 -9.91 1.88 -10.60
N ASN A 5 -10.57 2.84 -11.26
CA ASN A 5 -11.29 2.58 -12.51
C ASN A 5 -10.52 3.15 -13.71
N ILE A 6 -9.40 2.48 -14.05
CA ILE A 6 -8.54 2.87 -15.18
C ILE A 6 -8.51 1.73 -16.19
N SER A 7 -8.75 2.08 -17.46
CA SER A 7 -8.46 1.16 -18.56
C SER A 7 -7.09 1.51 -19.16
N PRO A 8 -6.09 0.63 -19.07
CA PRO A 8 -4.75 0.90 -19.60
C PRO A 8 -4.73 1.25 -21.08
N ALA A 9 -5.69 0.73 -21.85
CA ALA A 9 -5.83 1.02 -23.27
C ALA A 9 -6.24 2.49 -23.55
N ASN A 10 -6.81 3.17 -22.57
CA ASN A 10 -7.29 4.55 -22.70
C ASN A 10 -6.29 5.58 -22.13
N ILE A 11 -5.12 5.13 -21.67
CA ILE A 11 -4.08 6.04 -21.18
C ILE A 11 -3.34 6.64 -22.38
N ALA A 12 -3.35 7.96 -22.48
CA ALA A 12 -2.74 8.67 -23.59
C ALA A 12 -1.21 8.45 -23.62
N GLY A 13 -0.69 7.98 -24.77
CA GLY A 13 0.74 7.75 -24.95
C GLY A 13 1.32 6.52 -24.22
N PHE A 14 0.48 5.69 -23.60
CA PHE A 14 0.96 4.54 -22.86
C PHE A 14 1.31 3.36 -23.80
N PRO A 15 2.53 2.77 -23.71
CA PRO A 15 2.96 1.73 -24.64
C PRO A 15 2.08 0.46 -24.55
N GLN A 16 1.78 -0.12 -25.70
CA GLN A 16 0.90 -1.29 -25.78
C GLN A 16 1.45 -2.51 -24.97
N GLU A 17 2.75 -2.69 -24.96
CA GLU A 17 3.40 -3.77 -24.17
C GLU A 17 3.24 -3.58 -22.67
N GLU A 18 3.24 -2.33 -22.19
CA GLU A 18 3.03 -2.01 -20.78
C GLU A 18 1.56 -2.05 -20.36
N GLN A 19 0.62 -1.88 -21.29
CA GLN A 19 -0.81 -1.96 -20.99
C GLN A 19 -1.18 -3.33 -20.39
N ALA A 20 -0.66 -4.43 -20.95
CA ALA A 20 -0.94 -5.77 -20.45
C ALA A 20 -0.32 -6.02 -19.06
N ARG A 21 0.85 -5.44 -18.78
CA ARG A 21 1.52 -5.52 -17.46
C ARG A 21 0.74 -4.71 -16.42
N PHE A 22 0.38 -3.49 -16.77
CA PHE A 22 -0.40 -2.63 -15.89
C PHE A 22 -1.79 -3.20 -15.60
N GLN A 23 -2.45 -3.82 -16.59
CA GLN A 23 -3.72 -4.52 -16.37
C GLN A 23 -3.58 -5.69 -15.38
N LYS A 24 -2.48 -6.45 -15.45
CA LYS A 24 -2.21 -7.51 -14.46
C LYS A 24 -2.04 -6.96 -13.06
N LEU A 25 -1.35 -5.81 -12.91
CA LEU A 25 -1.21 -5.12 -11.63
C LEU A 25 -2.55 -4.70 -11.05
N LEU A 26 -3.43 -4.10 -11.87
CA LEU A 26 -4.77 -3.72 -11.45
C LEU A 26 -5.58 -4.93 -10.97
N ASN A 27 -5.50 -6.06 -11.71
CA ASN A 27 -6.17 -7.29 -11.32
C ASN A 27 -5.63 -7.85 -9.99
N VAL A 28 -4.31 -7.80 -9.76
CA VAL A 28 -3.69 -8.21 -8.48
C VAL A 28 -4.15 -7.30 -7.35
N PHE A 29 -4.17 -5.99 -7.57
CA PHE A 29 -4.67 -5.04 -6.61
C PHE A 29 -6.12 -5.32 -6.22
N GLU A 30 -7.00 -5.49 -7.20
CA GLU A 30 -8.42 -5.78 -6.98
C GLU A 30 -8.63 -7.09 -6.22
N LEU A 31 -7.89 -8.15 -6.59
CA LEU A 31 -7.94 -9.46 -5.91
C LEU A 31 -7.61 -9.36 -4.42
N HIS A 32 -6.67 -8.50 -4.05
CA HIS A 32 -6.25 -8.32 -2.66
C HIS A 32 -7.05 -7.26 -1.90
N SER A 33 -7.69 -6.34 -2.58
CA SER A 33 -8.40 -5.21 -1.99
C SER A 33 -9.49 -5.64 -1.00
N SER A 34 -10.32 -6.62 -1.35
CA SER A 34 -11.37 -7.13 -0.46
C SER A 34 -10.79 -7.80 0.79
N LYS A 35 -9.73 -8.59 0.64
CA LYS A 35 -9.03 -9.24 1.76
C LYS A 35 -8.35 -8.22 2.68
N ASN A 36 -7.78 -7.18 2.10
CA ASN A 36 -7.18 -6.10 2.86
C ASN A 36 -8.24 -5.33 3.66
N ALA A 37 -9.41 -5.06 3.06
CA ALA A 37 -10.52 -4.43 3.76
C ALA A 37 -11.02 -5.28 4.95
N ASP A 38 -11.06 -6.60 4.82
CA ASP A 38 -11.42 -7.48 5.93
C ASP A 38 -10.34 -7.46 7.04
N LYS A 39 -9.06 -7.49 6.68
CA LYS A 39 -7.96 -7.33 7.66
C LYS A 39 -8.04 -6.00 8.42
N GLU A 40 -8.40 -4.90 7.72
CA GLU A 40 -8.63 -3.60 8.36
C GLU A 40 -9.78 -3.66 9.38
N LYS A 41 -10.91 -4.30 9.03
CA LYS A 41 -12.02 -4.49 9.99
C LYS A 41 -11.60 -5.28 11.21
N TYR A 42 -10.79 -6.35 11.03
CA TYR A 42 -10.23 -7.12 12.14
C TYR A 42 -9.29 -6.29 13.01
N TYR A 43 -8.43 -5.49 12.37
CA TYR A 43 -7.53 -4.58 13.08
C TYR A 43 -8.30 -3.52 13.87
N GLU A 44 -9.31 -2.90 13.28
CA GLU A 44 -10.15 -1.89 13.92
C GLU A 44 -11.15 -2.46 14.94
N GLY A 45 -11.27 -3.79 15.03
CA GLY A 45 -12.26 -4.45 15.88
C GLY A 45 -13.70 -4.33 15.40
N LYS A 46 -13.90 -3.90 14.15
CA LYS A 46 -15.22 -3.74 13.51
C LYS A 46 -15.68 -5.04 12.83
N ILE A 47 -15.85 -6.10 13.61
CA ILE A 47 -16.30 -7.39 13.11
C ILE A 47 -17.79 -7.54 13.42
N SER A 48 -18.61 -7.69 12.38
CA SER A 48 -20.02 -8.04 12.52
C SER A 48 -20.15 -9.53 12.81
N LEU A 49 -21.06 -9.90 13.73
CA LEU A 49 -21.41 -11.30 14.02
C LEU A 49 -22.05 -12.02 12.82
N ASP A 50 -22.57 -11.28 11.85
CA ASP A 50 -23.11 -11.83 10.61
C ASP A 50 -22.08 -12.62 9.79
N SER A 51 -20.80 -12.34 9.98
CA SER A 51 -19.70 -13.06 9.34
C SER A 51 -19.32 -14.36 10.07
N VAL A 52 -19.83 -14.58 11.27
CA VAL A 52 -19.53 -15.76 12.07
C VAL A 52 -20.69 -16.74 11.98
N ASN A 53 -20.57 -17.74 11.11
CA ASN A 53 -21.55 -18.82 11.05
C ASN A 53 -21.38 -19.74 12.27
N LEU A 54 -22.10 -19.42 13.35
CA LEU A 54 -22.07 -20.18 14.62
C LEU A 54 -22.91 -21.46 14.56
N GLY A 55 -23.56 -21.77 13.41
CA GLY A 55 -24.44 -22.93 13.28
C GLY A 55 -25.68 -22.89 14.18
N ILE A 56 -25.99 -21.75 14.78
CA ILE A 56 -27.10 -21.52 15.69
C ILE A 56 -27.95 -20.38 15.12
N ALA A 57 -29.27 -20.54 15.11
CA ALA A 57 -30.18 -19.45 14.77
C ALA A 57 -30.12 -18.39 15.85
N LEU A 58 -29.43 -17.28 15.54
CA LEU A 58 -29.38 -16.12 16.44
C LEU A 58 -30.62 -15.23 16.23
N PRO A 59 -31.23 -14.73 17.31
CA PRO A 59 -32.29 -13.71 17.19
C PRO A 59 -31.78 -12.47 16.45
N ASP A 60 -32.64 -11.81 15.64
CA ASP A 60 -32.30 -10.64 14.82
C ASP A 60 -31.66 -9.48 15.60
N THR A 61 -31.93 -9.39 16.89
CA THR A 61 -31.29 -8.43 17.80
C THR A 61 -29.79 -8.65 17.99
N PHE A 62 -29.31 -9.89 17.84
CA PHE A 62 -27.89 -10.22 17.99
C PHE A 62 -27.10 -9.96 16.71
N HIS A 63 -27.75 -9.91 15.53
CA HIS A 63 -27.11 -9.52 14.26
C HIS A 63 -26.65 -8.06 14.24
N LYS A 64 -27.17 -7.24 15.14
CA LYS A 64 -26.79 -5.81 15.30
C LYS A 64 -25.74 -5.56 16.37
N LEU A 65 -25.26 -6.61 17.04
CA LEU A 65 -24.20 -6.49 18.04
C LEU A 65 -22.83 -6.40 17.35
N GLU A 66 -22.29 -5.21 17.27
CA GLU A 66 -20.87 -5.01 16.95
C GLU A 66 -20.04 -5.35 18.18
N ILE A 67 -19.40 -6.52 18.17
CA ILE A 67 -18.47 -6.89 19.22
C ILE A 67 -17.11 -6.28 18.88
N GLY A 68 -16.79 -5.15 19.47
CA GLY A 68 -15.46 -4.55 19.40
C GLY A 68 -14.43 -5.40 20.14
N CYS A 69 -13.59 -6.14 19.41
CA CYS A 69 -12.46 -6.85 20.00
C CYS A 69 -11.15 -6.22 19.53
N ALA A 70 -10.51 -5.44 20.39
CA ALA A 70 -9.26 -4.72 20.09
C ALA A 70 -7.99 -5.60 20.09
N TRP A 71 -8.13 -6.92 20.09
CA TRP A 71 -6.98 -7.83 20.10
C TRP A 71 -6.17 -7.78 18.82
N GLY A 72 -6.83 -7.59 17.68
CA GLY A 72 -6.16 -7.44 16.38
C GLY A 72 -5.21 -6.25 16.37
N ALA A 73 -5.69 -5.07 16.73
CA ALA A 73 -4.88 -3.87 16.84
C ALA A 73 -3.75 -4.05 17.84
N LYS A 74 -4.05 -4.57 19.05
CA LYS A 74 -3.04 -4.77 20.07
C LYS A 74 -1.93 -5.71 19.64
N THR A 75 -2.24 -6.79 18.93
CA THR A 75 -1.25 -7.75 18.44
C THR A 75 -0.31 -7.09 17.42
N VAL A 76 -0.85 -6.36 16.47
CA VAL A 76 -0.08 -5.65 15.43
C VAL A 76 0.75 -4.54 16.07
N ASP A 77 0.14 -3.67 16.88
CA ASP A 77 0.80 -2.49 17.42
C ASP A 77 1.91 -2.83 18.40
N VAL A 78 1.78 -3.89 19.21
CA VAL A 78 2.85 -4.33 20.11
C VAL A 78 4.05 -4.85 19.32
N LEU A 79 3.84 -5.57 18.22
CA LEU A 79 4.93 -6.03 17.36
C LEU A 79 5.56 -4.87 16.60
N ALA A 80 4.77 -3.98 16.02
CA ALA A 80 5.24 -2.78 15.33
C ALA A 80 6.08 -1.89 16.24
N ALA A 81 5.63 -1.67 17.49
CA ALA A 81 6.36 -0.87 18.47
C ALA A 81 7.72 -1.46 18.89
N ARG A 82 7.93 -2.75 18.66
CA ARG A 82 9.22 -3.44 18.91
C ARG A 82 10.13 -3.47 17.69
N SER A 83 9.59 -3.25 16.51
CA SER A 83 10.32 -3.21 15.24
C SER A 83 10.76 -1.77 14.97
N VAL A 84 11.74 -1.31 15.74
CA VAL A 84 12.27 0.06 15.63
C VAL A 84 13.38 0.07 14.58
N PHE A 85 13.32 1.04 13.67
CA PHE A 85 14.42 1.33 12.78
C PHE A 85 15.48 2.14 13.56
N ASP A 86 16.68 1.59 13.68
CA ASP A 86 17.77 2.17 14.46
C ASP A 86 18.87 2.79 13.59
N GLY A 87 18.65 2.85 12.28
CA GLY A 87 19.57 3.42 11.31
C GLY A 87 20.32 2.38 10.48
N PHE A 88 21.31 2.83 9.74
CA PHE A 88 22.18 1.99 8.91
C PHE A 88 23.58 1.93 9.53
N VAL A 89 24.19 0.76 9.46
CA VAL A 89 25.58 0.56 9.85
C VAL A 89 26.39 0.07 8.66
N GLY A 90 27.60 0.59 8.51
CA GLY A 90 28.54 0.10 7.51
C GLY A 90 29.06 -1.30 7.84
N ALA A 91 29.69 -1.97 6.87
CA ALA A 91 30.21 -3.34 6.99
C ALA A 91 31.19 -3.51 8.19
N ASN A 92 31.83 -2.46 8.63
CA ASN A 92 32.79 -2.47 9.76
C ASN A 92 32.15 -1.97 11.07
N GLY A 93 30.81 -1.81 11.13
CA GLY A 93 30.11 -1.25 12.29
C GLY A 93 30.27 0.27 12.47
N ASN A 94 30.87 0.98 11.51
CA ASN A 94 31.03 2.42 11.55
C ASN A 94 29.76 3.11 11.01
N GLU A 95 29.43 4.24 11.58
CA GLU A 95 28.44 5.16 11.01
C GLU A 95 28.89 5.63 9.62
N VAL A 96 27.94 5.77 8.71
CA VAL A 96 28.19 6.28 7.36
C VAL A 96 27.37 7.56 7.20
N GLU A 97 28.04 8.70 7.27
CA GLU A 97 27.41 10.05 7.24
C GLU A 97 26.39 10.22 6.10
N LEU A 98 26.66 9.63 4.93
CA LEU A 98 25.74 9.67 3.80
C LEU A 98 24.42 8.92 4.10
N LEU A 99 24.49 7.82 4.85
CA LEU A 99 23.30 7.02 5.22
C LEU A 99 22.50 7.71 6.34
N ASP A 100 23.18 8.38 7.27
CA ASP A 100 22.51 9.17 8.31
C ASP A 100 21.75 10.34 7.70
N LYS A 101 22.34 11.00 6.72
CA LYS A 101 21.67 12.04 5.95
C LYS A 101 20.44 11.49 5.23
N LEU A 102 20.52 10.31 4.59
CA LEU A 102 19.41 9.66 3.93
C LEU A 102 18.25 9.37 4.91
N VAL A 103 18.56 8.94 6.13
CA VAL A 103 17.56 8.70 7.19
C VAL A 103 16.81 9.99 7.55
N ILE A 104 17.53 11.08 7.70
CA ILE A 104 16.98 12.39 8.08
C ILE A 104 16.16 12.98 6.92
N ASP A 105 16.72 13.02 5.73
CA ASP A 105 16.11 13.65 4.55
C ASP A 105 14.81 12.94 4.11
N ASN A 106 14.67 11.65 4.44
CA ASN A 106 13.48 10.85 4.15
C ASN A 106 12.57 10.60 5.36
N ASP A 107 12.88 11.19 6.52
CA ASP A 107 12.12 10.99 7.76
C ASP A 107 11.88 9.50 8.10
N LEU A 108 12.88 8.64 7.85
CA LEU A 108 12.73 7.20 7.98
C LEU A 108 12.35 6.77 9.39
N LEU A 109 12.74 7.51 10.43
CA LEU A 109 12.35 7.23 11.81
C LEU A 109 10.84 7.34 12.04
N ALA A 110 10.15 8.20 11.30
CA ALA A 110 8.70 8.35 11.38
C ALA A 110 7.95 7.48 10.36
N GLU A 111 8.51 7.31 9.16
CA GLU A 111 7.85 6.56 8.08
C GLU A 111 7.97 5.03 8.24
N TYR A 112 9.12 4.52 8.67
CA TYR A 112 9.34 3.10 8.85
C TYR A 112 8.36 2.42 9.84
N PRO A 113 8.02 3.00 11.00
CA PRO A 113 7.01 2.41 11.89
C PRO A 113 5.61 2.30 11.26
N LYS A 114 5.26 3.21 10.35
CA LYS A 114 3.99 3.13 9.61
C LYS A 114 4.02 1.96 8.62
N ALA A 115 5.09 1.83 7.85
CA ALA A 115 5.33 0.73 6.92
C ALA A 115 5.31 -0.63 7.64
N THR A 116 6.01 -0.75 8.77
CA THR A 116 6.02 -1.97 9.59
C THR A 116 4.63 -2.34 10.10
N ARG A 117 3.82 -1.35 10.49
CA ARG A 117 2.43 -1.61 10.91
C ARG A 117 1.60 -2.12 9.75
N ASP A 118 1.73 -1.55 8.56
CA ASP A 118 1.01 -2.00 7.37
C ASP A 118 1.47 -3.39 6.93
N GLU A 119 2.76 -3.69 6.98
CA GLU A 119 3.30 -5.03 6.74
C GLU A 119 2.69 -6.07 7.70
N LEU A 120 2.70 -5.80 9.00
CA LEU A 120 2.14 -6.71 10.01
C LEU A 120 0.63 -6.89 9.88
N LYS A 121 -0.09 -5.84 9.48
CA LYS A 121 -1.53 -5.82 9.32
C LYS A 121 -1.97 -6.46 7.99
N LEU A 122 -1.34 -6.09 6.89
CA LEU A 122 -1.76 -6.44 5.54
C LEU A 122 -0.92 -7.58 4.91
N GLY A 123 0.27 -7.86 5.46
CA GLY A 123 1.16 -8.94 5.04
C GLY A 123 2.30 -8.52 4.12
N CYS A 124 2.33 -7.28 3.67
CA CYS A 124 3.45 -6.66 2.97
C CYS A 124 3.34 -5.13 3.05
N ASP A 125 4.42 -4.45 2.73
CA ASP A 125 4.47 -3.04 2.39
C ASP A 125 5.46 -2.86 1.23
N PHE A 126 5.37 -1.76 0.50
CA PHE A 126 6.23 -1.51 -0.65
C PHE A 126 7.07 -0.27 -0.41
N ALA A 127 8.32 -0.31 -0.86
CA ALA A 127 9.18 0.85 -0.85
C ALA A 127 9.62 1.20 -2.29
N THR A 128 9.57 2.48 -2.62
CA THR A 128 10.13 3.00 -3.88
C THR A 128 11.34 3.86 -3.59
N LEU A 129 12.35 3.72 -4.43
CA LEU A 129 13.53 4.56 -4.43
C LEU A 129 13.57 5.34 -5.73
N SER A 130 13.76 6.64 -5.64
CA SER A 130 13.89 7.50 -6.82
C SER A 130 15.01 8.51 -6.60
N ALA A 131 15.64 8.94 -7.70
CA ALA A 131 16.54 10.08 -7.64
C ALA A 131 15.74 11.35 -7.36
N ASP A 132 16.33 12.23 -6.56
CA ASP A 132 15.75 13.52 -6.20
C ASP A 132 16.87 14.57 -6.22
N ASP A 133 16.61 15.72 -6.84
CA ASP A 133 17.62 16.74 -7.06
C ASP A 133 18.05 17.45 -5.76
N GLU A 134 17.20 17.46 -4.74
CA GLU A 134 17.47 18.15 -3.47
C GLU A 134 18.12 17.23 -2.44
N ILE A 135 17.58 16.01 -2.29
CA ILE A 135 18.00 15.06 -1.25
C ILE A 135 18.81 13.87 -1.80
N GLY A 136 19.02 13.82 -3.11
CA GLY A 136 19.78 12.78 -3.82
C GLY A 136 19.00 11.48 -3.99
N CYS A 137 18.49 10.88 -2.93
CA CYS A 137 17.66 9.68 -2.99
C CYS A 137 16.40 9.84 -2.14
N LYS A 138 15.26 9.67 -2.77
CA LYS A 138 13.96 9.72 -2.13
C LYS A 138 13.41 8.32 -1.90
N ILE A 139 13.09 8.01 -0.66
CA ILE A 139 12.50 6.75 -0.24
C ILE A 139 11.04 7.02 0.15
N ARG A 140 10.11 6.25 -0.40
CA ARG A 140 8.69 6.33 -0.02
C ARG A 140 8.15 4.93 0.24
N PHE A 141 7.41 4.80 1.33
CA PHE A 141 6.64 3.60 1.62
C PHE A 141 5.22 3.71 1.08
N HIS A 142 4.67 2.59 0.63
CA HIS A 142 3.36 2.52 0.01
C HIS A 142 2.59 1.32 0.55
N SER A 143 1.46 1.60 1.17
CA SER A 143 0.56 0.57 1.68
C SER A 143 -0.03 -0.29 0.54
N PRO A 144 -0.24 -1.59 0.73
CA PRO A 144 -0.95 -2.46 -0.21
C PRO A 144 -2.41 -2.04 -0.47
N ASN A 145 -2.93 -1.10 0.30
CA ASN A 145 -4.23 -0.48 0.05
C ASN A 145 -4.21 0.55 -1.08
N THR A 146 -3.02 1.02 -1.46
CA THR A 146 -2.81 2.05 -2.50
C THR A 146 -1.79 1.64 -3.55
N SER A 147 -1.23 0.44 -3.45
CA SER A 147 -0.16 -0.02 -4.34
C SER A 147 -0.23 -1.51 -4.58
N ALA A 148 0.40 -1.96 -5.68
CA ALA A 148 0.62 -3.36 -5.99
C ALA A 148 1.90 -3.54 -6.78
N ALA A 149 2.48 -4.74 -6.72
CA ALA A 149 3.66 -5.11 -7.49
C ALA A 149 3.55 -6.53 -8.05
N LEU A 150 4.20 -6.77 -9.19
CA LEU A 150 4.33 -8.10 -9.77
C LEU A 150 5.71 -8.66 -9.43
N TRP A 151 5.69 -9.79 -8.73
CA TRP A 151 6.90 -10.54 -8.43
C TRP A 151 7.30 -11.44 -9.60
N ASN A 152 8.55 -11.36 -9.99
CA ASN A 152 9.14 -12.26 -10.97
C ASN A 152 9.99 -13.33 -10.26
N GLY A 153 9.45 -14.54 -10.18
CA GLY A 153 10.11 -15.66 -9.49
C GLY A 153 11.42 -16.12 -10.14
N GLU A 154 11.55 -15.96 -11.44
CA GLU A 154 12.80 -16.33 -12.16
C GLU A 154 13.92 -15.34 -11.85
N LYS A 155 13.59 -14.05 -11.81
CA LYS A 155 14.55 -12.99 -11.50
C LYS A 155 14.74 -12.77 -10.00
N GLY A 156 13.86 -13.31 -9.14
CA GLY A 156 13.88 -13.12 -7.70
C GLY A 156 13.67 -11.65 -7.28
N ARG A 157 12.93 -10.87 -8.07
CA ARG A 157 12.67 -9.44 -7.81
C ARG A 157 11.32 -8.99 -8.33
N ILE A 158 10.90 -7.79 -7.94
CA ILE A 158 9.73 -7.12 -8.51
C ILE A 158 10.04 -6.76 -9.97
N ASP A 159 9.13 -7.08 -10.87
CA ASP A 159 9.24 -6.81 -12.31
C ASP A 159 8.63 -5.44 -12.66
N CYS A 160 7.51 -5.09 -12.03
CA CYS A 160 6.90 -3.78 -12.12
C CYS A 160 5.93 -3.58 -10.93
N GLY A 161 5.55 -2.33 -10.69
CA GLY A 161 4.61 -1.98 -9.63
C GLY A 161 3.93 -0.65 -9.91
N PHE A 162 2.86 -0.36 -9.19
CA PHE A 162 2.28 0.97 -9.16
C PHE A 162 2.00 1.42 -7.73
N ALA A 163 1.97 2.73 -7.54
CA ALA A 163 1.49 3.35 -6.32
C ALA A 163 0.59 4.54 -6.65
N VAL A 164 -0.54 4.63 -5.96
CA VAL A 164 -1.39 5.81 -5.98
C VAL A 164 -0.73 6.87 -5.11
N ILE A 165 -0.43 8.00 -5.72
CA ILE A 165 0.31 9.09 -5.07
C ILE A 165 -0.64 10.15 -4.52
N ASP A 166 -1.76 10.38 -5.23
CA ASP A 166 -2.73 11.37 -4.82
C ASP A 166 -4.15 10.92 -5.16
N THR A 167 -5.11 11.31 -4.31
CA THR A 167 -6.50 10.91 -4.41
C THR A 167 -7.42 12.10 -4.19
N GLU A 168 -8.57 12.08 -4.83
CA GLU A 168 -9.68 12.99 -4.62
C GLU A 168 -10.89 12.21 -4.10
N LEU A 169 -11.73 12.84 -3.28
CA LEU A 169 -13.00 12.26 -2.89
C LEU A 169 -13.98 12.38 -4.06
N ASP A 170 -14.83 11.38 -4.21
CA ASP A 170 -15.91 11.45 -5.19
C ASP A 170 -16.89 12.60 -4.88
N ALA A 171 -17.79 12.90 -5.80
CA ALA A 171 -18.76 13.99 -5.65
C ALA A 171 -19.66 13.87 -4.41
N ASN A 172 -19.76 12.66 -3.84
CA ASN A 172 -20.52 12.38 -2.61
C ASN A 172 -19.63 12.42 -1.35
N GLY A 173 -18.31 12.51 -1.51
CA GLY A 173 -17.35 12.47 -0.40
C GLY A 173 -17.17 11.08 0.23
N GLU A 174 -17.61 10.02 -0.44
CA GLU A 174 -17.65 8.66 0.13
C GLU A 174 -16.45 7.80 -0.30
N TYR A 175 -15.97 7.94 -1.53
CA TYR A 175 -14.92 7.10 -2.08
C TYR A 175 -13.73 7.92 -2.56
N ALA A 176 -12.53 7.47 -2.21
CA ALA A 176 -11.31 8.04 -2.76
C ALA A 176 -11.11 7.51 -4.19
N GLN A 177 -10.89 8.44 -5.12
CA GLN A 177 -10.53 8.14 -6.51
C GLN A 177 -9.10 8.61 -6.75
N PRO A 178 -8.26 7.82 -7.42
CA PRO A 178 -6.90 8.23 -7.72
C PRO A 178 -6.91 9.31 -8.79
N ILE A 179 -6.14 10.37 -8.56
CA ILE A 179 -5.87 11.44 -9.54
C ILE A 179 -4.43 11.43 -10.03
N LEU A 180 -3.54 10.76 -9.30
CA LEU A 180 -2.15 10.61 -9.65
C LEU A 180 -1.65 9.22 -9.28
N ILE A 181 -1.13 8.48 -10.26
CA ILE A 181 -0.55 7.15 -10.09
C ILE A 181 0.84 7.16 -10.71
N ASN A 182 1.81 6.63 -9.98
CA ASN A 182 3.10 6.29 -10.55
C ASN A 182 3.13 4.80 -10.89
N TYR A 183 3.46 4.47 -12.12
CA TYR A 183 3.75 3.11 -12.57
C TYR A 183 5.25 2.96 -12.77
N TYR A 184 5.84 1.99 -12.09
CA TYR A 184 7.27 1.73 -12.02
C TYR A 184 7.62 0.50 -12.83
N THR A 185 8.62 0.62 -13.69
CA THR A 185 9.24 -0.49 -14.43
C THR A 185 10.72 -0.59 -14.08
N ASP A 186 11.45 -1.53 -14.68
CA ASP A 186 12.90 -1.66 -14.48
C ASP A 186 13.69 -0.41 -14.92
N THR A 187 13.14 0.39 -15.85
CA THR A 187 13.86 1.50 -16.50
C THR A 187 13.17 2.84 -16.35
N ASP A 188 11.84 2.84 -16.19
CA ASP A 188 11.04 4.06 -16.30
C ASP A 188 10.02 4.20 -15.16
N ILE A 189 9.68 5.44 -14.88
CA ILE A 189 8.55 5.79 -14.03
C ILE A 189 7.54 6.55 -14.88
N TRP A 190 6.38 5.94 -15.08
CA TRP A 190 5.26 6.56 -15.79
C TRP A 190 4.37 7.28 -14.78
N VAL A 191 4.24 8.59 -14.95
CA VAL A 191 3.38 9.43 -14.11
C VAL A 191 2.03 9.57 -14.81
N LEU A 192 1.04 8.85 -14.31
CA LEU A 192 -0.32 8.84 -14.83
C LEU A 192 -1.17 9.82 -14.04
N ARG A 193 -1.72 10.81 -14.74
CA ARG A 193 -2.56 11.84 -14.13
C ARG A 193 -3.95 11.84 -14.75
N ASP A 194 -4.97 11.87 -13.91
CA ASP A 194 -6.34 12.12 -14.37
C ASP A 194 -6.49 13.59 -14.73
N THR A 195 -6.98 13.85 -15.94
CA THR A 195 -7.22 15.20 -16.46
C THR A 195 -8.70 15.60 -16.42
N GLY A 196 -9.57 14.71 -15.86
CA GLY A 196 -11.03 14.85 -15.91
C GLY A 196 -11.65 14.43 -17.24
N ASN A 197 -10.82 14.27 -18.30
CA ASN A 197 -11.22 13.78 -19.63
C ASN A 197 -10.52 12.45 -20.01
N GLY A 198 -9.83 11.86 -19.08
CA GLY A 198 -9.05 10.62 -19.22
C GLY A 198 -7.64 10.75 -18.63
N TRP A 199 -6.95 9.62 -18.65
CA TRP A 199 -5.59 9.48 -18.10
C TRP A 199 -4.52 9.77 -19.15
#